data_24357924cb56eae297ec3cd8fb7044b9
#
_entry.id   24357924cb56eae297ec3cd8fb7044b9
#
_cell.length_a   1.000
_cell.length_b   1.000
_cell.length_c   1.000
_cell.angle_alpha   90.00
_cell.angle_beta   90.00
_cell.angle_gamma   90.00
#
_symmetry.space_group_name_H-M   'P 1'
#
loop_
_entity.id
_entity.type
_entity.pdbx_description
1 polymer ?
#
loop_
_entity_poly.entity_id
_entity_poly.type
_entity_poly.pdbx_seq_one_letter_code
_entity_poly.pdbx_strand_id
1 'polypeptide(L)'
;IQAVQSNQAIRRVAPVGARLPLYVGASSKVLVAYSGDEVLQAVLDSPDWPPTIDKAAYVAQLEDIRRIGYATSYEEREPGASAVSAPIFDRTGKLAAALSVSGPVSRLTLQRLEEYGPILMEAAREMGMLM
;
A
#
# COMPACT_ATOMS: atom_id res chain seq x y z
N ILE A 1 2.79 10.48 -7.11
CA ILE A 1 1.45 9.86 -7.02
C ILE A 1 0.60 10.34 -8.19
N GLN A 2 0.00 9.40 -8.88
CA GLN A 2 -1.06 9.65 -9.85
C GLN A 2 -2.37 9.22 -9.19
N ALA A 3 -3.43 10.01 -9.32
CA ALA A 3 -4.66 9.76 -8.58
C ALA A 3 -5.91 10.01 -9.42
N VAL A 4 -6.92 9.14 -9.23
CA VAL A 4 -8.28 9.36 -9.69
C VAL A 4 -9.15 9.50 -8.45
N GLN A 5 -9.82 10.62 -8.32
CA GLN A 5 -10.60 10.94 -7.13
C GLN A 5 -12.06 10.58 -7.31
N SER A 6 -12.70 10.19 -6.19
CA SER A 6 -14.13 9.96 -6.11
C SER A 6 -14.90 11.27 -6.35
N ASN A 7 -16.11 11.15 -6.91
CA ASN A 7 -17.06 12.26 -7.02
C ASN A 7 -17.89 12.47 -5.74
N GLN A 8 -17.68 11.66 -4.72
CA GLN A 8 -18.39 11.79 -3.45
C GLN A 8 -17.97 13.06 -2.71
N ALA A 9 -18.87 13.61 -1.90
CA ALA A 9 -18.58 14.79 -1.08
C ALA A 9 -17.48 14.54 -0.05
N ILE A 10 -17.49 13.34 0.54
CA ILE A 10 -16.45 12.89 1.46
C ILE A 10 -15.49 12.00 0.69
N ARG A 11 -14.25 12.46 0.53
CA ARG A 11 -13.23 11.71 -0.20
C ARG A 11 -11.85 12.00 0.37
N ARG A 12 -10.95 11.04 0.24
CA ARG A 12 -9.56 11.22 0.57
C ARG A 12 -8.84 11.86 -0.61
N VAL A 13 -7.99 12.84 -0.32
CA VAL A 13 -7.20 13.54 -1.34
C VAL A 13 -5.73 13.46 -0.97
N ALA A 14 -4.90 13.01 -1.93
CA ALA A 14 -3.46 13.06 -1.81
C ALA A 14 -2.92 13.81 -3.05
N PRO A 15 -2.21 14.92 -2.88
CA PRO A 15 -1.68 15.66 -4.03
C PRO A 15 -0.70 14.81 -4.82
N VAL A 16 -0.72 14.94 -6.15
CA VAL A 16 0.28 14.31 -7.01
C VAL A 16 1.66 14.85 -6.64
N GLY A 17 2.63 13.97 -6.49
CA GLY A 17 3.99 14.32 -6.07
C GLY A 17 4.19 14.39 -4.57
N ALA A 18 3.14 14.16 -3.76
CA ALA A 18 3.28 14.13 -2.31
C ALA A 18 4.21 12.99 -1.88
N ARG A 19 5.00 13.25 -0.84
CA ARG A 19 5.82 12.22 -0.18
C ARG A 19 5.04 11.64 0.99
N LEU A 20 4.94 10.31 1.03
CA LEU A 20 4.20 9.61 2.07
C LEU A 20 5.18 8.80 2.93
N PRO A 21 4.89 8.65 4.24
CA PRO A 21 5.75 7.84 5.10
C PRO A 21 5.76 6.38 4.68
N LEU A 22 6.90 5.71 4.83
CA LEU A 22 7.08 4.30 4.44
C LEU A 22 6.58 3.32 5.52
N TYR A 23 6.29 3.79 6.71
CA TYR A 23 6.02 2.92 7.86
C TYR A 23 4.56 2.52 7.98
N VAL A 24 3.66 3.30 7.42
CA VAL A 24 2.22 3.08 7.52
C VAL A 24 1.56 3.30 6.15
N GLY A 25 0.38 2.70 5.99
CA GLY A 25 -0.37 2.81 4.75
C GLY A 25 -0.14 1.62 3.84
N ALA A 26 -1.16 1.27 3.06
CA ALA A 26 -1.13 0.06 2.23
C ALA A 26 -0.09 0.13 1.12
N SER A 27 -0.05 1.23 0.36
CA SER A 27 0.88 1.37 -0.76
C SER A 27 2.35 1.39 -0.32
N SER A 28 2.64 2.07 0.79
CA SER A 28 3.99 2.13 1.33
C SER A 28 4.48 0.75 1.74
N LYS A 29 3.63 -0.02 2.42
CA LYS A 29 3.98 -1.38 2.85
C LYS A 29 4.18 -2.31 1.65
N VAL A 30 3.35 -2.21 0.61
CA VAL A 30 3.53 -2.99 -0.61
C VAL A 30 4.87 -2.68 -1.27
N LEU A 31 5.22 -1.41 -1.40
CA LEU A 31 6.49 -1.03 -2.03
C LEU A 31 7.69 -1.56 -1.25
N VAL A 32 7.69 -1.46 0.07
CA VAL A 32 8.79 -1.98 0.88
C VAL A 32 8.82 -3.51 0.84
N ALA A 33 7.65 -4.16 0.90
CA ALA A 33 7.57 -5.62 0.92
C ALA A 33 8.22 -6.27 -0.31
N TYR A 34 8.15 -5.62 -1.46
CA TYR A 34 8.64 -6.17 -2.72
C TYR A 34 9.89 -5.48 -3.25
N SER A 35 10.51 -4.59 -2.48
CA SER A 35 11.70 -3.84 -2.91
C SER A 35 13.04 -4.52 -2.57
N GLY A 36 13.00 -5.63 -1.84
CA GLY A 36 14.20 -6.38 -1.49
C GLY A 36 14.79 -6.02 -0.13
N ASP A 37 15.75 -6.84 0.30
CA ASP A 37 16.29 -6.77 1.65
C ASP A 37 17.06 -5.48 1.94
N GLU A 38 17.74 -4.92 0.94
CA GLU A 38 18.50 -3.67 1.12
C GLU A 38 17.59 -2.50 1.45
N VAL A 39 16.44 -2.40 0.76
CA VAL A 39 15.46 -1.36 1.02
C VAL A 39 14.84 -1.57 2.40
N LEU A 40 14.47 -2.80 2.72
CA LEU A 40 13.89 -3.13 4.03
C LEU A 40 14.86 -2.73 5.16
N GLN A 41 16.13 -3.09 5.03
CA GLN A 41 17.11 -2.77 6.06
C GLN A 41 17.29 -1.27 6.21
N ALA A 42 17.32 -0.52 5.10
CA ALA A 42 17.42 0.93 5.13
C ALA A 42 16.20 1.56 5.85
N VAL A 43 15.01 1.03 5.62
CA VAL A 43 13.79 1.50 6.30
C VAL A 43 13.87 1.22 7.81
N LEU A 44 14.30 0.02 8.20
CA LEU A 44 14.43 -0.36 9.61
C LEU A 44 15.49 0.45 10.35
N ASP A 45 16.55 0.83 9.65
CA ASP A 45 17.68 1.57 10.22
C ASP A 45 17.49 3.09 10.15
N SER A 46 16.38 3.55 9.58
CA SER A 46 16.11 4.99 9.46
C SER A 46 16.04 5.66 10.84
N PRO A 47 16.71 6.83 11.02
CA PRO A 47 16.58 7.58 12.26
C PRO A 47 15.17 8.12 12.49
N ASP A 48 14.34 8.15 11.42
CA ASP A 48 12.97 8.62 11.50
C ASP A 48 11.99 7.50 11.87
N TRP A 49 12.47 6.30 12.16
CA TRP A 49 11.60 5.19 12.56
C TRP A 49 10.75 5.56 13.76
N PRO A 50 9.40 5.47 13.66
CA PRO A 50 8.53 5.83 14.79
C PRO A 50 8.72 4.88 15.97
N PRO A 51 8.92 5.38 17.19
CA PRO A 51 9.08 4.50 18.37
C PRO A 51 7.81 3.73 18.72
N THR A 52 6.66 4.12 18.18
CA THR A 52 5.38 3.46 18.42
C THR A 52 5.16 2.22 17.54
N ILE A 53 6.03 1.98 16.56
CA ILE A 53 5.90 0.84 15.64
C ILE A 53 6.97 -0.19 15.98
N ASP A 54 6.53 -1.41 16.34
CA ASP A 54 7.43 -2.52 16.59
C ASP A 54 8.01 -3.04 15.28
N LYS A 55 9.34 -3.08 15.18
CA LYS A 55 10.03 -3.50 13.95
C LYS A 55 9.72 -4.96 13.60
N ALA A 56 9.67 -5.85 14.58
CA ALA A 56 9.37 -7.25 14.34
C ALA A 56 7.96 -7.44 13.79
N ALA A 57 6.98 -6.72 14.33
CA ALA A 57 5.61 -6.75 13.84
C ALA A 57 5.52 -6.19 12.42
N TYR A 58 6.26 -5.12 12.12
CA TYR A 58 6.33 -4.56 10.77
C TYR A 58 6.88 -5.55 9.76
N VAL A 59 7.98 -6.22 10.07
CA VAL A 59 8.58 -7.25 9.20
C VAL A 59 7.60 -8.40 8.98
N ALA A 60 6.90 -8.84 10.03
CA ALA A 60 5.89 -9.89 9.90
C ALA A 60 4.75 -9.49 8.97
N GLN A 61 4.30 -8.23 9.03
CA GLN A 61 3.29 -7.72 8.11
C GLN A 61 3.78 -7.76 6.65
N LEU A 62 5.04 -7.38 6.41
CA LEU A 62 5.60 -7.43 5.06
C LEU A 62 5.67 -8.85 4.52
N GLU A 63 6.01 -9.83 5.36
CA GLU A 63 6.01 -11.24 4.99
C GLU A 63 4.60 -11.71 4.62
N ASP A 64 3.60 -11.33 5.40
CA ASP A 64 2.20 -11.64 5.11
C ASP A 64 1.74 -11.01 3.79
N ILE A 65 2.15 -9.78 3.50
CA ILE A 65 1.84 -9.11 2.25
C ILE A 65 2.40 -9.90 1.06
N ARG A 66 3.66 -10.35 1.16
CA ARG A 66 4.26 -11.17 0.09
C ARG A 66 3.53 -12.50 -0.10
N ARG A 67 3.03 -13.10 0.97
CA ARG A 67 2.28 -14.35 0.92
C ARG A 67 0.89 -14.16 0.32
N ILE A 68 0.19 -13.09 0.70
CA ILE A 68 -1.19 -12.83 0.29
C ILE A 68 -1.25 -12.14 -1.08
N GLY A 69 -0.31 -11.22 -1.36
CA GLY A 69 -0.23 -10.51 -2.63
C GLY A 69 -0.79 -9.10 -2.62
N TYR A 70 -1.34 -8.63 -1.51
CA TYR A 70 -1.81 -7.27 -1.36
C TYR A 70 -1.70 -6.82 0.10
N ALA A 71 -1.77 -5.53 0.33
CA ALA A 71 -1.76 -4.94 1.66
C ALA A 71 -3.03 -4.14 1.92
N THR A 72 -3.40 -4.06 3.18
CA THR A 72 -4.51 -3.23 3.62
C THR A 72 -4.04 -2.26 4.69
N SER A 73 -4.75 -1.14 4.83
CA SER A 73 -4.52 -0.16 5.87
C SER A 73 -5.87 0.34 6.35
N TYR A 74 -6.10 0.29 7.64
CA TYR A 74 -7.35 0.74 8.25
C TYR A 74 -7.02 1.73 9.36
N GLU A 75 -7.21 3.01 9.08
CA GLU A 75 -6.91 4.11 10.01
C GLU A 75 -5.45 4.20 10.47
N GLU A 76 -4.52 3.61 9.70
CA GLU A 76 -3.09 3.64 10.06
C GLU A 76 -2.44 4.99 9.84
N ARG A 77 -2.74 5.64 8.71
CA ARG A 77 -2.15 6.93 8.35
C ARG A 77 -2.93 8.09 8.91
N GLU A 78 -4.25 8.00 8.85
CA GLU A 78 -5.14 9.04 9.37
C GLU A 78 -6.44 8.41 9.83
N PRO A 79 -7.07 8.97 10.91
CA PRO A 79 -8.37 8.48 11.36
C PRO A 79 -9.42 8.59 10.26
N GLY A 80 -10.29 7.60 10.18
CA GLY A 80 -11.39 7.60 9.23
C GLY A 80 -11.05 7.22 7.80
N ALA A 81 -9.78 6.91 7.50
CA ALA A 81 -9.34 6.52 6.16
C ALA A 81 -8.81 5.10 6.10
N SER A 82 -9.08 4.42 5.00
CA SER A 82 -8.58 3.07 4.74
C SER A 82 -8.08 2.93 3.30
N ALA A 83 -7.33 1.88 3.04
CA ALA A 83 -6.77 1.63 1.72
C ALA A 83 -6.45 0.15 1.52
N VAL A 84 -6.44 -0.26 0.26
CA VAL A 84 -5.93 -1.56 -0.16
C VAL A 84 -5.00 -1.33 -1.36
N SER A 85 -3.91 -2.08 -1.42
CA SER A 85 -2.88 -1.87 -2.45
C SER A 85 -2.30 -3.19 -2.91
N ALA A 86 -2.00 -3.27 -4.21
CA ALA A 86 -1.33 -4.43 -4.81
C ALA A 86 -0.10 -3.99 -5.60
N PRO A 87 0.94 -4.82 -5.65
CA PRO A 87 2.14 -4.48 -6.41
C PRO A 87 1.89 -4.63 -7.91
N ILE A 88 2.51 -3.76 -8.69
CA ILE A 88 2.56 -3.88 -10.15
C ILE A 88 3.99 -4.26 -10.53
N PHE A 89 4.14 -5.45 -11.12
CA PHE A 89 5.43 -5.91 -11.66
C PHE A 89 5.42 -5.72 -13.18
N ASP A 90 6.52 -5.22 -13.73
CA ASP A 90 6.64 -5.11 -15.18
C ASP A 90 6.85 -6.48 -15.82
N ARG A 91 7.00 -6.51 -17.15
CA ARG A 91 7.16 -7.77 -17.90
C ARG A 91 8.45 -8.51 -17.56
N THR A 92 9.42 -7.84 -16.94
CA THR A 92 10.67 -8.48 -16.50
C THR A 92 10.57 -9.02 -15.08
N GLY A 93 9.45 -8.83 -14.40
CA GLY A 93 9.25 -9.23 -13.01
C GLY A 93 9.73 -8.24 -11.99
N LYS A 94 10.16 -7.04 -12.41
CA LYS A 94 10.57 -5.98 -11.49
C LYS A 94 9.38 -5.19 -10.96
N LEU A 95 9.45 -4.82 -9.69
CA LEU A 95 8.44 -3.94 -9.10
C LEU A 95 8.49 -2.57 -9.78
N ALA A 96 7.39 -2.18 -10.40
CA ALA A 96 7.27 -0.90 -11.09
C ALA A 96 6.49 0.13 -10.29
N ALA A 97 5.45 -0.30 -9.58
CA ALA A 97 4.55 0.62 -8.88
C ALA A 97 3.64 -0.15 -7.91
N ALA A 98 2.76 0.58 -7.25
CA ALA A 98 1.66 0.01 -6.48
C ALA A 98 0.35 0.61 -6.97
N LEU A 99 -0.67 -0.23 -7.11
CA LEU A 99 -2.03 0.16 -7.44
C LEU A 99 -2.84 0.16 -6.16
N SER A 100 -3.49 1.28 -5.84
CA SER A 100 -4.20 1.42 -4.59
C SER A 100 -5.60 1.98 -4.77
N VAL A 101 -6.51 1.54 -3.91
CA VAL A 101 -7.81 2.17 -3.71
C VAL A 101 -7.86 2.65 -2.27
N SER A 102 -8.21 3.90 -2.07
CA SER A 102 -8.33 4.48 -0.74
C SER A 102 -9.63 5.25 -0.60
N GLY A 103 -10.11 5.38 0.63
CA GLY A 103 -11.35 6.09 0.88
C GLY A 103 -11.69 6.13 2.36
N PRO A 104 -12.82 6.76 2.70
CA PRO A 104 -13.29 6.79 4.08
C PRO A 104 -13.74 5.41 4.54
N VAL A 105 -13.53 5.10 5.82
CA VAL A 105 -13.89 3.80 6.40
C VAL A 105 -15.40 3.51 6.32
N SER A 106 -16.22 4.54 6.19
CA SER A 106 -17.66 4.39 6.00
C SER A 106 -18.03 3.74 4.67
N ARG A 107 -17.19 3.90 3.67
CA ARG A 107 -17.37 3.28 2.33
C ARG A 107 -16.42 2.13 2.08
N LEU A 108 -15.17 2.28 2.50
CA LEU A 108 -14.15 1.25 2.33
C LEU A 108 -13.92 0.55 3.67
N THR A 109 -14.86 -0.34 3.99
CA THR A 109 -14.88 -1.11 5.25
C THR A 109 -13.84 -2.21 5.24
N LEU A 110 -13.57 -2.81 6.42
CA LEU A 110 -12.66 -3.97 6.52
C LEU A 110 -13.06 -5.09 5.56
N GLN A 111 -14.36 -5.38 5.46
CA GLN A 111 -14.84 -6.41 4.54
C GLN A 111 -14.56 -6.06 3.08
N ARG A 112 -14.77 -4.81 2.69
CA ARG A 112 -14.51 -4.36 1.32
C ARG A 112 -13.02 -4.36 0.98
N LEU A 113 -12.16 -4.06 1.95
CA LEU A 113 -10.71 -4.17 1.73
C LEU A 113 -10.32 -5.59 1.33
N GLU A 114 -10.87 -6.59 2.01
CA GLU A 114 -10.62 -7.99 1.69
C GLU A 114 -11.19 -8.40 0.33
N GLU A 115 -12.36 -7.90 -0.02
CA GLU A 115 -12.99 -8.15 -1.31
C GLU A 115 -12.22 -7.53 -2.47
N TYR A 116 -11.67 -6.33 -2.27
CA TYR A 116 -10.98 -5.59 -3.32
C TYR A 116 -9.54 -6.06 -3.54
N GLY A 117 -8.92 -6.71 -2.55
CA GLY A 117 -7.55 -7.19 -2.68
C GLY A 117 -7.32 -8.03 -3.93
N PRO A 118 -8.07 -9.13 -4.13
CA PRO A 118 -7.92 -9.96 -5.33
C PRO A 118 -8.24 -9.22 -6.63
N ILE A 119 -9.21 -8.32 -6.60
CA ILE A 119 -9.57 -7.49 -7.77
C ILE A 119 -8.40 -6.60 -8.18
N LEU A 120 -7.75 -5.95 -7.19
CA LEU A 120 -6.59 -5.13 -7.44
C LEU A 120 -5.40 -5.94 -7.93
N MET A 121 -5.20 -7.13 -7.39
CA MET A 121 -4.13 -8.02 -7.85
C MET A 121 -4.27 -8.33 -9.33
N GLU A 122 -5.48 -8.63 -9.79
CA GLU A 122 -5.74 -8.92 -11.19
C GLU A 122 -5.55 -7.68 -12.07
N ALA A 123 -6.05 -6.52 -11.64
CA ALA A 123 -5.85 -5.27 -12.35
C ALA A 123 -4.38 -4.90 -12.42
N ALA A 124 -3.64 -5.07 -11.32
CA ALA A 124 -2.20 -4.80 -11.26
C ALA A 124 -1.42 -5.71 -12.22
N ARG A 125 -1.81 -6.98 -12.31
CA ARG A 125 -1.20 -7.93 -13.25
C ARG A 125 -1.41 -7.47 -14.69
N GLU A 126 -2.62 -7.05 -15.05
CA GLU A 126 -2.91 -6.56 -16.40
C GLU A 126 -2.12 -5.28 -16.70
N MET A 127 -2.04 -4.36 -15.75
CA MET A 127 -1.26 -3.13 -15.93
C MET A 127 0.22 -3.43 -16.14
N GLY A 128 0.77 -4.39 -15.39
CA GLY A 128 2.17 -4.80 -15.50
C GLY A 128 2.51 -5.35 -16.88
N MET A 129 1.56 -6.01 -17.54
CA MET A 129 1.77 -6.54 -18.89
C MET A 129 1.95 -5.45 -19.94
N LEU A 130 1.56 -4.22 -19.64
CA LEU A 130 1.72 -3.06 -20.52
C LEU A 130 3.02 -2.28 -20.26
N MET A 131 3.80 -2.70 -19.29
CA MET A 131 4.97 -1.95 -18.82
C MET A 131 6.32 -2.64 -19.23
#